data_33ccd77cc2ce20f637d73a3b199fe289
#
_entry.id   33ccd77cc2ce20f637d73a3b199fe289
#
_cell.length_a   1.000
_cell.length_b   1.000
_cell.length_c   1.000
_cell.angle_alpha   90.00
_cell.angle_beta   90.00
_cell.angle_gamma   90.00
#
_symmetry.space_group_name_H-M   'P 1'
#
loop_
_entity.id
_entity.type
_entity.pdbx_description
1 polymer ?
#
loop_
_entity_poly.entity_id
_entity_poly.type
_entity_poly.pdbx_seq_one_letter_code
_entity_poly.pdbx_strand_id
1 'polypeptide(L)'
;MNNEYRENSDEATDPSVYKEKYEDILEANKLAAFIYFTCQGHIFFQAGEEYGRTKFGDGNSYRSDPELNMMRWHQTLEFADLLAYYEGLISLRKRLPGLYDKSANAMKRISQPTVWGEGVVSYCLDNTSLEEGGKWDTLFVAYNSNPEKTCITLPEGKWTVLIDKYSTDCEKEPV
;
A
#
# COMPACT_ATOMS: atom_id res chain seq x y z
N MET A 1 -10.10 -15.22 4.17
CA MET A 1 -8.82 -15.63 4.79
C MET A 1 -8.92 -17.10 5.10
N ASN A 2 -8.03 -17.88 4.50
CA ASN A 2 -8.12 -19.32 4.47
C ASN A 2 -7.87 -19.96 5.83
N ASN A 3 -8.60 -21.05 6.12
CA ASN A 3 -8.41 -21.90 7.32
C ASN A 3 -7.01 -22.55 7.40
N GLU A 4 -6.23 -22.54 6.36
CA GLU A 4 -4.85 -23.07 6.31
C GLU A 4 -3.90 -22.41 7.31
N TYR A 5 -4.19 -21.16 7.73
CA TYR A 5 -3.42 -20.49 8.79
C TYR A 5 -3.57 -21.09 10.17
N ARG A 6 -4.60 -21.92 10.42
CA ARG A 6 -4.85 -22.53 11.72
C ARG A 6 -4.13 -23.86 11.91
N GLU A 7 -3.79 -24.54 10.81
CA GLU A 7 -3.26 -25.91 10.87
C GLU A 7 -1.74 -26.00 11.04
N ASN A 8 -1.01 -24.88 10.78
CA ASN A 8 0.46 -24.85 10.81
C ASN A 8 0.98 -23.75 11.75
N SER A 9 0.52 -23.74 13.01
CA SER A 9 0.95 -22.72 13.99
C SER A 9 2.47 -22.71 14.25
N ASP A 10 3.14 -23.84 14.11
CA ASP A 10 4.58 -23.95 14.35
C ASP A 10 5.42 -23.48 13.15
N GLU A 11 4.95 -23.69 11.92
CA GLU A 11 5.59 -23.15 10.70
C GLU A 11 5.35 -21.65 10.53
N ALA A 12 4.21 -21.15 10.99
CA ALA A 12 3.87 -19.72 10.91
C ALA A 12 4.69 -18.85 11.89
N THR A 13 5.53 -19.45 12.74
CA THR A 13 6.41 -18.73 13.65
C THR A 13 7.81 -18.49 13.09
N ASP A 14 8.20 -19.19 12.02
CA ASP A 14 9.47 -18.96 11.32
C ASP A 14 9.26 -17.97 10.17
N PRO A 15 9.79 -16.74 10.28
CA PRO A 15 9.59 -15.70 9.27
C PRO A 15 10.21 -16.02 7.91
N SER A 16 11.26 -16.83 7.87
CA SER A 16 11.88 -17.22 6.60
C SER A 16 10.95 -18.13 5.80
N VAL A 17 10.34 -19.11 6.47
CA VAL A 17 9.34 -20.00 5.89
C VAL A 17 8.08 -19.20 5.48
N TYR A 18 7.67 -18.24 6.31
CA TYR A 18 6.54 -17.38 6.02
C TYR A 18 6.78 -16.52 4.76
N LYS A 19 7.96 -15.97 4.61
CA LYS A 19 8.33 -15.11 3.49
C LYS A 19 8.31 -15.86 2.15
N GLU A 20 8.81 -17.09 2.11
CA GLU A 20 8.80 -17.92 0.89
C GLU A 20 7.40 -18.45 0.56
N LYS A 21 6.68 -18.93 1.56
CA LYS A 21 5.37 -19.59 1.38
C LYS A 21 4.24 -18.60 1.08
N TYR A 22 4.37 -17.35 1.50
CA TYR A 22 3.31 -16.33 1.46
C TYR A 22 3.71 -15.05 0.73
N GLU A 23 4.58 -15.16 -0.29
CA GLU A 23 5.02 -14.02 -1.09
C GLU A 23 3.84 -13.26 -1.71
N ASP A 24 2.85 -13.99 -2.23
CA ASP A 24 1.61 -13.44 -2.77
C ASP A 24 0.78 -12.67 -1.72
N ILE A 25 0.81 -13.10 -0.47
CA ILE A 25 0.14 -12.41 0.64
C ILE A 25 0.88 -11.11 1.01
N LEU A 26 2.21 -11.13 0.96
CA LEU A 26 3.01 -9.91 1.17
C LEU A 26 2.81 -8.92 0.02
N GLU A 27 2.69 -9.39 -1.22
CA GLU A 27 2.31 -8.55 -2.37
C GLU A 27 0.90 -7.96 -2.19
N ALA A 28 -0.07 -8.76 -1.74
CA ALA A 28 -1.41 -8.29 -1.43
C ALA A 28 -1.43 -7.26 -0.29
N ASN A 29 -0.58 -7.43 0.73
CA ASN A 29 -0.39 -6.45 1.81
C ASN A 29 0.14 -5.12 1.25
N LYS A 30 1.18 -5.15 0.40
CA LYS A 30 1.72 -3.96 -0.27
C LYS A 30 0.65 -3.27 -1.13
N LEU A 31 -0.15 -4.04 -1.88
CA LEU A 31 -1.24 -3.48 -2.68
C LEU A 31 -2.30 -2.81 -1.79
N ALA A 32 -2.70 -3.46 -0.69
CA ALA A 32 -3.64 -2.87 0.27
C ALA A 32 -3.09 -1.57 0.86
N ALA A 33 -1.81 -1.56 1.27
CA ALA A 33 -1.13 -0.37 1.74
C ALA A 33 -1.13 0.73 0.66
N PHE A 34 -0.76 0.40 -0.57
CA PHE A 34 -0.77 1.34 -1.68
C PHE A 34 -2.16 1.96 -1.87
N ILE A 35 -3.23 1.15 -1.83
CA ILE A 35 -4.61 1.65 -1.98
C ILE A 35 -4.92 2.67 -0.89
N TYR A 36 -4.79 2.35 0.39
CA TYR A 36 -5.21 3.30 1.43
C TYR A 36 -4.25 4.49 1.59
N PHE A 37 -2.95 4.36 1.28
CA PHE A 37 -2.02 5.49 1.30
C PHE A 37 -2.23 6.46 0.12
N THR A 38 -2.82 6.02 -0.98
CA THR A 38 -3.19 6.85 -2.13
C THR A 38 -4.64 7.33 -2.11
N CYS A 39 -5.48 6.84 -1.20
CA CYS A 39 -6.80 7.42 -0.95
C CYS A 39 -6.69 8.79 -0.27
N GLN A 40 -7.63 9.69 -0.57
CA GLN A 40 -7.73 11.00 0.09
C GLN A 40 -8.26 10.87 1.53
N GLY A 41 -8.01 11.88 2.35
CA GLY A 41 -8.54 11.96 3.71
C GLY A 41 -7.62 11.36 4.77
N HIS A 42 -8.22 10.86 5.85
CA HIS A 42 -7.49 10.30 6.98
C HIS A 42 -7.20 8.82 6.74
N ILE A 43 -5.97 8.42 7.05
CA ILE A 43 -5.56 7.02 6.98
C ILE A 43 -5.62 6.41 8.37
N PHE A 44 -6.06 5.17 8.42
CA PHE A 44 -5.99 4.31 9.59
C PHE A 44 -5.51 2.92 9.17
N PHE A 45 -4.49 2.41 9.83
CA PHE A 45 -4.00 1.04 9.66
C PHE A 45 -3.53 0.46 11.00
N GLN A 46 -3.49 -0.86 11.10
CA GLN A 46 -3.12 -1.52 12.34
C GLN A 46 -1.60 -1.49 12.52
N ALA A 47 -1.14 -1.14 13.73
CA ALA A 47 0.27 -1.18 14.06
C ALA A 47 0.83 -2.60 13.88
N GLY A 48 1.90 -2.71 13.11
CA GLY A 48 2.55 -3.97 12.77
C GLY A 48 2.23 -4.49 11.36
N GLU A 49 1.24 -3.95 10.65
CA GLU A 49 1.01 -4.30 9.25
C GLU A 49 2.26 -4.06 8.40
N GLU A 50 3.00 -3.01 8.71
CA GLU A 50 4.22 -2.58 8.05
C GLU A 50 5.40 -3.55 8.19
N TYR A 51 5.31 -4.52 9.07
CA TYR A 51 6.31 -5.60 9.22
C TYR A 51 5.67 -6.98 9.38
N GLY A 52 4.53 -7.19 8.74
CA GLY A 52 3.92 -8.51 8.59
C GLY A 52 3.34 -9.10 9.87
N ARG A 53 2.90 -8.28 10.84
CA ARG A 53 2.26 -8.77 12.07
C ARG A 53 1.07 -9.66 11.77
N THR A 54 1.05 -10.83 12.37
CA THR A 54 -0.05 -11.79 12.24
C THR A 54 -0.77 -12.03 13.56
N LYS A 55 -2.01 -12.43 13.49
CA LYS A 55 -2.84 -12.94 14.58
C LYS A 55 -3.15 -14.43 14.40
N PHE A 56 -2.38 -15.12 13.55
CA PHE A 56 -2.51 -16.58 13.29
C PHE A 56 -3.97 -17.00 13.02
N GLY A 57 -4.72 -16.17 12.27
CA GLY A 57 -6.11 -16.43 11.91
C GLY A 57 -7.16 -16.13 13.00
N ASP A 58 -6.77 -15.65 14.18
CA ASP A 58 -7.72 -15.16 15.17
C ASP A 58 -8.31 -13.80 14.75
N GLY A 59 -9.52 -13.82 14.23
CA GLY A 59 -10.26 -12.64 13.77
C GLY A 59 -10.82 -11.75 14.90
N ASN A 60 -10.72 -12.18 16.18
CA ASN A 60 -11.31 -11.47 17.31
C ASN A 60 -10.44 -11.54 18.57
N SER A 61 -9.18 -11.16 18.42
CA SER A 61 -8.13 -11.38 19.40
C SER A 61 -8.15 -10.45 20.63
N TYR A 62 -9.18 -9.62 20.80
CA TYR A 62 -9.20 -8.61 21.88
C TYR A 62 -9.19 -9.21 23.31
N ARG A 63 -9.58 -10.48 23.47
CA ARG A 63 -9.52 -11.25 24.70
C ARG A 63 -8.53 -12.42 24.67
N SER A 64 -7.81 -12.57 23.56
CA SER A 64 -6.82 -13.61 23.41
C SER A 64 -5.58 -13.34 24.23
N ASP A 65 -4.73 -14.35 24.39
CA ASP A 65 -3.50 -14.26 25.17
C ASP A 65 -2.64 -13.06 24.75
N PRO A 66 -2.02 -12.36 25.71
CA PRO A 66 -1.10 -11.27 25.42
C PRO A 66 0.00 -11.62 24.41
N GLU A 67 0.45 -12.88 24.39
CA GLU A 67 1.44 -13.36 23.42
C GLU A 67 0.95 -13.24 21.98
N LEU A 68 -0.33 -13.53 21.72
CA LEU A 68 -0.94 -13.33 20.40
C LEU A 68 -1.00 -11.85 20.01
N ASN A 69 -1.17 -10.97 21.00
CA ASN A 69 -1.39 -9.55 20.80
C ASN A 69 -0.12 -8.71 20.83
N MET A 70 1.01 -9.26 21.26
CA MET A 70 2.25 -8.51 21.38
C MET A 70 2.79 -8.06 20.02
N MET A 71 3.61 -7.01 20.05
CA MET A 71 4.36 -6.52 18.91
C MET A 71 5.70 -7.25 18.84
N ARG A 72 5.93 -7.97 17.74
CA ARG A 72 7.19 -8.72 17.51
C ARG A 72 8.17 -7.86 16.73
N TRP A 73 8.90 -7.01 17.46
CA TRP A 73 9.80 -6.02 16.84
C TRP A 73 10.93 -6.62 15.99
N HIS A 74 11.36 -7.87 16.24
CA HIS A 74 12.35 -8.54 15.41
C HIS A 74 11.87 -8.72 13.96
N GLN A 75 10.56 -8.79 13.71
CA GLN A 75 9.99 -8.88 12.37
C GLN A 75 10.31 -7.65 11.50
N THR A 76 10.68 -6.52 12.08
CA THR A 76 11.15 -5.36 11.31
C THR A 76 12.44 -5.63 10.54
N LEU A 77 13.28 -6.55 11.03
CA LEU A 77 14.50 -6.99 10.33
C LEU A 77 14.19 -8.05 9.27
N GLU A 78 13.23 -8.90 9.53
CA GLU A 78 12.84 -10.00 8.66
C GLU A 78 12.02 -9.55 7.46
N PHE A 79 11.14 -8.57 7.67
CA PHE A 79 10.32 -7.93 6.64
C PHE A 79 10.79 -6.50 6.34
N ALA A 80 12.11 -6.28 6.33
CA ALA A 80 12.68 -4.95 6.14
C ALA A 80 12.26 -4.29 4.81
N ASP A 81 12.08 -5.07 3.76
CA ASP A 81 11.59 -4.61 2.46
C ASP A 81 10.10 -4.18 2.50
N LEU A 82 9.26 -4.86 3.29
CA LEU A 82 7.88 -4.42 3.52
C LEU A 82 7.86 -3.12 4.33
N LEU A 83 8.66 -3.06 5.40
CA LEU A 83 8.78 -1.84 6.22
C LEU A 83 9.24 -0.66 5.36
N ALA A 84 10.30 -0.82 4.57
CA ALA A 84 10.79 0.22 3.67
C ALA A 84 9.73 0.68 2.64
N TYR A 85 8.90 -0.25 2.16
CA TYR A 85 7.78 0.08 1.28
C TYR A 85 6.77 1.01 1.96
N TYR A 86 6.38 0.70 3.21
CA TYR A 86 5.48 1.56 4.00
C TYR A 86 6.10 2.93 4.31
N GLU A 87 7.37 2.97 4.69
CA GLU A 87 8.09 4.23 4.93
C GLU A 87 8.10 5.12 3.68
N GLY A 88 8.32 4.52 2.50
CA GLY A 88 8.25 5.21 1.22
C GLY A 88 6.84 5.73 0.91
N LEU A 89 5.78 4.94 1.14
CA LEU A 89 4.40 5.39 0.98
C LEU A 89 4.07 6.58 1.90
N ILE A 90 4.49 6.53 3.15
CA ILE A 90 4.31 7.61 4.12
C ILE A 90 5.07 8.87 3.66
N SER A 91 6.30 8.71 3.22
CA SER A 91 7.13 9.81 2.73
C SER A 91 6.52 10.46 1.48
N LEU A 92 6.10 9.63 0.52
CA LEU A 92 5.44 10.09 -0.70
C LEU A 92 4.16 10.87 -0.39
N ARG A 93 3.28 10.30 0.46
CA ARG A 93 2.02 10.95 0.82
C ARG A 93 2.23 12.32 1.45
N LYS A 94 3.26 12.51 2.28
CA LYS A 94 3.58 13.80 2.89
C LYS A 94 3.98 14.87 1.88
N ARG A 95 4.45 14.47 0.71
CA ARG A 95 4.91 15.35 -0.37
C ARG A 95 3.86 15.60 -1.45
N LEU A 96 2.75 14.88 -1.41
CA LEU A 96 1.71 14.92 -2.44
C LEU A 96 0.40 15.51 -1.87
N PRO A 97 0.20 16.85 -2.00
CA PRO A 97 -0.96 17.54 -1.40
C PRO A 97 -2.29 16.97 -1.87
N GLY A 98 -2.41 16.50 -3.10
CA GLY A 98 -3.63 15.88 -3.61
C GLY A 98 -4.07 14.65 -2.79
N LEU A 99 -3.13 13.89 -2.23
CA LEU A 99 -3.43 12.70 -1.44
C LEU A 99 -3.88 13.02 -0.01
N TYR A 100 -3.37 14.07 0.61
CA TYR A 100 -3.74 14.43 1.98
C TYR A 100 -4.76 15.57 2.10
N ASP A 101 -5.30 16.04 0.98
CA ASP A 101 -6.38 17.04 0.99
C ASP A 101 -7.58 16.52 1.79
N LYS A 102 -8.01 17.29 2.79
CA LYS A 102 -9.14 17.00 3.68
C LYS A 102 -10.28 18.00 3.50
N SER A 103 -10.16 18.89 2.49
CA SER A 103 -11.19 19.88 2.21
C SER A 103 -12.46 19.26 1.63
N ALA A 104 -13.55 19.98 1.68
CA ALA A 104 -14.78 19.57 1.01
C ALA A 104 -14.64 19.47 -0.52
N ASN A 105 -13.55 19.99 -1.08
CA ASN A 105 -13.25 19.96 -2.51
C ASN A 105 -12.29 18.81 -2.89
N ALA A 106 -11.81 18.01 -1.95
CA ALA A 106 -10.84 16.94 -2.23
C ALA A 106 -11.28 16.03 -3.37
N MET A 107 -12.55 15.64 -3.42
CA MET A 107 -13.11 14.79 -4.48
C MET A 107 -13.04 15.42 -5.87
N LYS A 108 -12.99 16.75 -5.97
CA LYS A 108 -12.88 17.45 -7.27
C LYS A 108 -11.50 17.30 -7.92
N ARG A 109 -10.51 16.88 -7.13
CA ARG A 109 -9.16 16.58 -7.62
C ARG A 109 -9.09 15.28 -8.41
N ILE A 110 -10.06 14.37 -8.20
CA ILE A 110 -10.11 13.09 -8.89
C ILE A 110 -10.78 13.26 -10.24
N SER A 111 -10.15 12.79 -11.29
CA SER A 111 -10.66 12.80 -12.65
C SER A 111 -10.35 11.48 -13.36
N GLN A 112 -11.03 11.23 -14.50
CA GLN A 112 -10.82 10.10 -15.38
C GLN A 112 -10.86 8.73 -14.65
N PRO A 113 -11.81 8.46 -13.73
CA PRO A 113 -11.92 7.15 -13.14
C PRO A 113 -12.27 6.13 -14.21
N THR A 114 -11.44 5.10 -14.36
CA THR A 114 -11.57 4.10 -15.40
C THR A 114 -11.49 2.69 -14.81
N VAL A 115 -12.40 1.82 -15.24
CA VAL A 115 -12.36 0.38 -14.98
C VAL A 115 -11.86 -0.30 -16.25
N TRP A 116 -10.71 -0.94 -16.20
CA TRP A 116 -10.04 -1.59 -17.32
C TRP A 116 -10.44 -3.06 -17.46
N GLY A 117 -11.03 -3.63 -16.44
CA GLY A 117 -11.48 -5.00 -16.32
C GLY A 117 -11.76 -5.35 -14.86
N GLU A 118 -12.09 -6.60 -14.61
CA GLU A 118 -12.27 -7.06 -13.23
C GLU A 118 -10.98 -6.88 -12.43
N GLY A 119 -11.06 -6.23 -11.28
CA GLY A 119 -9.92 -5.99 -10.39
C GLY A 119 -8.89 -4.96 -10.87
N VAL A 120 -9.14 -4.25 -11.99
CA VAL A 120 -8.20 -3.25 -12.52
C VAL A 120 -8.89 -1.90 -12.67
N VAL A 121 -8.43 -0.92 -11.89
CA VAL A 121 -8.98 0.44 -11.89
C VAL A 121 -7.88 1.48 -11.90
N SER A 122 -8.17 2.64 -12.45
CA SER A 122 -7.27 3.80 -12.40
C SER A 122 -8.03 5.12 -12.30
N TYR A 123 -7.30 6.15 -11.90
CA TYR A 123 -7.79 7.54 -11.93
C TYR A 123 -6.61 8.50 -12.02
N CYS A 124 -6.90 9.74 -12.45
CA CYS A 124 -5.98 10.84 -12.33
C CYS A 124 -6.31 11.68 -11.09
N LEU A 125 -5.28 12.18 -10.43
CA LEU A 125 -5.40 13.07 -9.29
C LEU A 125 -4.64 14.36 -9.55
N ASP A 126 -5.34 15.49 -9.48
CA ASP A 126 -4.72 16.81 -9.46
C ASP A 126 -3.94 16.98 -8.15
N ASN A 127 -2.64 17.10 -8.27
CA ASN A 127 -1.71 17.27 -7.14
C ASN A 127 -1.21 18.71 -7.00
N THR A 128 -1.74 19.64 -7.76
CA THR A 128 -1.35 21.05 -7.66
C THR A 128 -1.64 21.60 -6.28
N SER A 129 -0.71 22.41 -5.75
CA SER A 129 -0.87 23.16 -4.51
C SER A 129 -0.91 24.64 -4.81
N LEU A 130 -1.79 25.36 -4.10
CA LEU A 130 -1.86 26.82 -4.21
C LEU A 130 -0.76 27.53 -3.38
N GLU A 131 -0.18 26.82 -2.41
CA GLU A 131 0.76 27.41 -1.45
C GLU A 131 2.23 27.14 -1.80
N GLU A 132 2.53 26.00 -2.43
CA GLU A 132 3.87 25.65 -2.91
C GLU A 132 3.75 24.81 -4.17
N GLY A 133 4.49 25.16 -5.23
CA GLY A 133 4.55 24.33 -6.44
C GLY A 133 4.97 22.90 -6.10
N GLY A 134 4.06 21.95 -6.28
CA GLY A 134 4.35 20.54 -6.10
C GLY A 134 5.38 20.06 -7.13
N LYS A 135 6.14 19.02 -6.80
CA LYS A 135 7.11 18.42 -7.73
C LYS A 135 6.41 17.74 -8.92
N TRP A 136 5.18 17.28 -8.70
CA TRP A 136 4.32 16.64 -9.72
C TRP A 136 2.93 17.27 -9.69
N ASP A 137 2.44 17.73 -10.83
CA ASP A 137 1.14 18.39 -10.94
C ASP A 137 -0.01 17.39 -11.05
N THR A 138 0.23 16.24 -11.66
CA THR A 138 -0.77 15.20 -11.86
C THR A 138 -0.21 13.83 -11.48
N LEU A 139 -0.99 13.09 -10.75
CA LEU A 139 -0.71 11.69 -10.43
C LEU A 139 -1.65 10.80 -11.24
N PHE A 140 -1.11 9.76 -11.86
CA PHE A 140 -1.88 8.66 -12.39
C PHE A 140 -1.77 7.48 -11.43
N VAL A 141 -2.87 7.09 -10.84
CA VAL A 141 -2.94 6.00 -9.87
C VAL A 141 -3.68 4.82 -10.49
N ALA A 142 -3.06 3.65 -10.48
CA ALA A 142 -3.64 2.44 -11.02
C ALA A 142 -3.45 1.27 -10.06
N TYR A 143 -4.50 0.49 -9.87
CA TYR A 143 -4.49 -0.73 -9.06
C TYR A 143 -4.80 -1.93 -9.95
N ASN A 144 -4.05 -2.99 -9.77
CA ASN A 144 -4.34 -4.30 -10.35
C ASN A 144 -4.32 -5.34 -9.24
N SER A 145 -5.48 -5.88 -8.89
CA SER A 145 -5.62 -6.94 -7.87
C SER A 145 -5.51 -8.36 -8.45
N ASN A 146 -5.26 -8.47 -9.76
CA ASN A 146 -5.07 -9.77 -10.40
C ASN A 146 -3.59 -10.17 -10.36
N PRO A 147 -3.29 -11.47 -10.31
CA PRO A 147 -1.92 -11.96 -10.40
C PRO A 147 -1.31 -11.73 -11.81
N GLU A 148 -2.16 -11.51 -12.80
CA GLU A 148 -1.77 -11.35 -14.20
C GLU A 148 -1.54 -9.88 -14.56
N LYS A 149 -0.64 -9.66 -15.50
CA LYS A 149 -0.34 -8.32 -16.03
C LYS A 149 -1.49 -7.82 -16.91
N THR A 150 -1.90 -6.60 -16.71
CA THR A 150 -2.90 -5.92 -17.53
C THR A 150 -2.29 -4.69 -18.19
N CYS A 151 -2.52 -4.51 -19.50
CA CYS A 151 -2.14 -3.30 -20.19
C CYS A 151 -3.21 -2.23 -19.98
N ILE A 152 -2.78 -1.04 -19.56
CA ILE A 152 -3.61 0.14 -19.41
C ILE A 152 -3.01 1.28 -20.25
N THR A 153 -3.84 2.24 -20.64
CA THR A 153 -3.41 3.41 -21.41
C THR A 153 -3.19 4.60 -20.48
N LEU A 154 -2.00 5.16 -20.51
CA LEU A 154 -1.70 6.42 -19.81
C LEU A 154 -2.22 7.61 -20.61
N PRO A 155 -2.62 8.71 -19.96
CA PRO A 155 -2.85 9.97 -20.62
C PRO A 155 -1.60 10.45 -21.38
N GLU A 156 -1.80 11.31 -22.38
CA GLU A 156 -0.66 11.90 -23.11
C GLU A 156 0.27 12.66 -22.16
N GLY A 157 1.57 12.49 -22.37
CA GLY A 157 2.59 13.16 -21.56
C GLY A 157 3.77 12.26 -21.25
N LYS A 158 4.67 12.79 -20.44
CA LYS A 158 5.80 12.03 -19.88
C LYS A 158 5.47 11.66 -18.44
N TRP A 159 5.77 10.43 -18.07
CA TRP A 159 5.41 9.89 -16.78
C TRP A 159 6.61 9.28 -16.06
N THR A 160 6.74 9.58 -14.78
CA THR A 160 7.74 8.97 -13.88
C THR A 160 7.05 7.99 -12.96
N VAL A 161 7.52 6.75 -12.92
CA VAL A 161 6.99 5.74 -11.98
C VAL A 161 7.56 6.03 -10.60
N LEU A 162 6.69 6.36 -9.64
CA LEU A 162 7.04 6.63 -8.25
C LEU A 162 6.86 5.41 -7.35
N ILE A 163 5.87 4.58 -7.65
CA ILE A 163 5.52 3.39 -6.88
C ILE A 163 5.27 2.25 -7.85
N ASP A 164 5.85 1.11 -7.56
CA ASP A 164 5.50 -0.18 -8.14
C ASP A 164 5.45 -1.27 -7.04
N LYS A 165 5.26 -2.53 -7.40
CA LYS A 165 5.18 -3.62 -6.43
C LYS A 165 6.48 -3.88 -5.65
N TYR A 166 7.59 -3.37 -6.12
CA TYR A 166 8.91 -3.62 -5.53
C TYR A 166 9.41 -2.45 -4.70
N SER A 167 9.09 -1.23 -5.12
CA SER A 167 9.71 -0.03 -4.57
C SER A 167 8.77 1.16 -4.52
N THR A 168 9.09 2.06 -3.60
CA THR A 168 8.54 3.41 -3.51
C THR A 168 9.71 4.38 -3.60
N ASP A 169 9.71 5.27 -4.59
CA ASP A 169 10.80 6.22 -4.80
C ASP A 169 10.25 7.62 -5.01
N CYS A 170 10.31 8.40 -3.96
CA CYS A 170 9.84 9.78 -3.94
C CYS A 170 10.95 10.81 -4.25
N GLU A 171 12.19 10.37 -4.49
CA GLU A 171 13.31 11.25 -4.85
C GLU A 171 13.45 11.42 -6.37
N LYS A 172 12.74 10.61 -7.17
CA LYS A 172 12.73 10.76 -8.64
C LYS A 172 12.34 12.16 -9.06
N GLU A 173 13.01 12.65 -10.10
CA GLU A 173 12.68 13.95 -10.71
C GLU A 173 11.55 13.77 -11.75
N PRO A 174 10.68 14.80 -11.94
CA PRO A 174 9.74 14.83 -13.05
C PRO A 174 10.48 14.79 -14.39
N VAL A 175 9.90 14.10 -15.35
CA VAL A 175 10.49 13.94 -16.71
C VAL A 175 9.96 14.99 -17.65
#